data_a292f6e7d3509f163ee6a51fb2d8be48
#
_entry.id   a292f6e7d3509f163ee6a51fb2d8be48
#
_cell.length_a   1.000
_cell.length_b   1.000
_cell.length_c   1.000
_cell.angle_alpha   90.00
_cell.angle_beta   90.00
_cell.angle_gamma   90.00
#
_symmetry.space_group_name_H-M   'P 1'
#
loop_
_entity.id
_entity.type
_entity.pdbx_description
1 polymer ?
#
loop_
_entity_poly.entity_id
_entity_poly.type
_entity_poly.pdbx_seq_one_letter_code
_entity_poly.pdbx_strand_id
1 'polypeptide(L)'
;MPRLLGWNGARIQGRVRELLNIFQLDPGAYAAKFPHQLSGGQQQRVGVARAFAAEPAVLLMDEPFGALDPIIRAKAQDDLRDIQRRFGTTIVLVTHDIDEAFRLGDRVAVMSQGRVLQYDRPAALLICPSDPFISRLTGTGDRAMKLLSLTTAGEAAEAGPAEGATVPASATLRDVLSDLLWSGAAVVTVIDAAGTPCGRLTLAGILAHGRPR
;
A
#
# COMPACT_ATOMS: atom_id res chain seq x y z
N MET A 1 23.92 -12.85 -1.78
CA MET A 1 23.38 -13.14 -0.42
C MET A 1 23.05 -14.64 -0.23
N PRO A 2 22.15 -15.32 -0.97
CA PRO A 2 21.83 -16.73 -0.70
C PRO A 2 23.04 -17.67 -0.70
N ARG A 3 24.04 -17.45 -1.57
CA ARG A 3 25.31 -18.22 -1.56
C ARG A 3 26.11 -18.06 -0.26
N LEU A 4 26.11 -16.85 0.33
CA LEU A 4 26.78 -16.58 1.61
C LEU A 4 26.07 -17.26 2.79
N LEU A 5 24.78 -17.57 2.63
CA LEU A 5 23.97 -18.33 3.59
C LEU A 5 24.09 -19.86 3.39
N GLY A 6 25.02 -20.32 2.54
CA GLY A 6 25.27 -21.74 2.29
C GLY A 6 24.20 -22.43 1.43
N TRP A 7 23.35 -21.69 0.72
CA TRP A 7 22.33 -22.30 -0.14
C TRP A 7 22.99 -22.98 -1.35
N ASN A 8 22.52 -24.16 -1.67
CA ASN A 8 22.96 -24.87 -2.88
C ASN A 8 22.35 -24.25 -4.15
N GLY A 9 22.94 -24.57 -5.30
CA GLY A 9 22.52 -24.00 -6.59
C GLY A 9 21.08 -24.28 -6.96
N ALA A 10 20.54 -25.47 -6.65
CA ALA A 10 19.17 -25.85 -6.94
C ALA A 10 18.16 -24.99 -6.15
N ARG A 11 18.41 -24.79 -4.84
CA ARG A 11 17.59 -23.91 -3.99
C ARG A 11 17.61 -22.46 -4.51
N ILE A 12 18.79 -21.95 -4.88
CA ILE A 12 18.93 -20.60 -5.41
C ILE A 12 18.12 -20.43 -6.70
N GLN A 13 18.24 -21.38 -7.64
CA GLN A 13 17.50 -21.33 -8.89
C GLN A 13 15.98 -21.40 -8.69
N GLY A 14 15.52 -22.27 -7.78
CA GLY A 14 14.11 -22.37 -7.38
C GLY A 14 13.60 -21.03 -6.84
N ARG A 15 14.35 -20.43 -5.92
CA ARG A 15 14.01 -19.14 -5.32
C ARG A 15 13.97 -17.99 -6.33
N VAL A 16 14.94 -17.96 -7.27
CA VAL A 16 14.96 -16.95 -8.34
C VAL A 16 13.70 -17.06 -9.21
N ARG A 17 13.32 -18.28 -9.63
CA ARG A 17 12.10 -18.50 -10.43
C ARG A 17 10.84 -18.09 -9.67
N GLU A 18 10.73 -18.49 -8.40
CA GLU A 18 9.62 -18.11 -7.53
C GLU A 18 9.46 -16.59 -7.45
N LEU A 19 10.53 -15.88 -7.13
CA LEU A 19 10.50 -14.42 -7.00
C LEU A 19 10.18 -13.73 -8.33
N LEU A 20 10.79 -14.16 -9.43
CA LEU A 20 10.46 -13.58 -10.73
C LEU A 20 8.97 -13.72 -11.06
N ASN A 21 8.36 -14.89 -10.80
CA ASN A 21 6.93 -15.10 -10.98
C ASN A 21 6.09 -14.18 -10.07
N ILE A 22 6.46 -14.04 -8.78
CA ILE A 22 5.77 -13.17 -7.83
C ILE A 22 5.80 -11.71 -8.31
N PHE A 23 6.93 -11.27 -8.85
CA PHE A 23 7.11 -9.92 -9.39
C PHE A 23 6.63 -9.78 -10.85
N GLN A 24 5.85 -10.75 -11.35
CA GLN A 24 5.27 -10.73 -12.71
C GLN A 24 6.33 -10.59 -13.83
N LEU A 25 7.47 -11.21 -13.62
CA LEU A 25 8.56 -11.34 -14.60
C LEU A 25 8.69 -12.81 -15.00
N ASP A 26 8.45 -13.15 -16.27
CA ASP A 26 8.60 -14.53 -16.73
C ASP A 26 10.04 -15.02 -16.52
N PRO A 27 10.29 -16.08 -15.72
CA PRO A 27 11.62 -16.57 -15.45
C PRO A 27 12.38 -17.00 -16.70
N GLY A 28 11.68 -17.53 -17.71
CA GLY A 28 12.29 -17.94 -18.98
C GLY A 28 12.89 -16.77 -19.74
N ALA A 29 12.20 -15.63 -19.71
CA ALA A 29 12.63 -14.44 -20.43
C ALA A 29 13.59 -13.55 -19.61
N TYR A 30 13.50 -13.56 -18.26
CA TYR A 30 14.18 -12.54 -17.44
C TYR A 30 15.33 -13.07 -16.57
N ALA A 31 15.40 -14.37 -16.27
CA ALA A 31 16.42 -14.90 -15.36
C ALA A 31 17.87 -14.70 -15.81
N ALA A 32 18.10 -14.62 -17.13
CA ALA A 32 19.44 -14.43 -17.72
C ALA A 32 19.73 -13.00 -18.18
N LYS A 33 18.75 -12.06 -18.05
CA LYS A 33 18.95 -10.68 -18.50
C LYS A 33 19.84 -9.88 -17.55
N PHE A 34 20.62 -9.01 -18.16
CA PHE A 34 21.42 -8.01 -17.42
C PHE A 34 20.58 -6.74 -17.17
N PRO A 35 20.92 -5.93 -16.14
CA PRO A 35 20.16 -4.72 -15.80
C PRO A 35 19.91 -3.76 -16.97
N HIS A 36 20.90 -3.55 -17.83
CA HIS A 36 20.78 -2.66 -19.00
C HIS A 36 19.80 -3.16 -20.08
N GLN A 37 19.35 -4.41 -20.00
CA GLN A 37 18.36 -5.02 -20.88
C GLN A 37 16.92 -4.93 -20.32
N LEU A 38 16.75 -4.26 -19.18
CA LEU A 38 15.50 -4.13 -18.46
C LEU A 38 15.01 -2.69 -18.52
N SER A 39 13.69 -2.50 -18.63
CA SER A 39 13.09 -1.18 -18.42
C SER A 39 13.25 -0.74 -16.95
N GLY A 40 13.10 0.57 -16.65
CA GLY A 40 13.23 1.10 -15.30
C GLY A 40 12.32 0.38 -14.28
N GLY A 41 11.04 0.14 -14.63
CA GLY A 41 10.12 -0.60 -13.78
C GLY A 41 10.51 -2.08 -13.59
N GLN A 42 11.08 -2.73 -14.63
CA GLN A 42 11.59 -4.10 -14.52
C GLN A 42 12.85 -4.16 -13.63
N GLN A 43 13.76 -3.19 -13.76
CA GLN A 43 14.95 -3.07 -12.91
C GLN A 43 14.55 -2.95 -11.45
N GLN A 44 13.55 -2.13 -11.15
CA GLN A 44 13.04 -1.93 -9.80
C GLN A 44 12.44 -3.22 -9.24
N ARG A 45 11.56 -3.92 -10.00
CA ARG A 45 11.00 -5.22 -9.57
C ARG A 45 12.09 -6.24 -9.30
N VAL A 46 13.11 -6.33 -10.15
CA VAL A 46 14.28 -7.19 -9.92
C VAL A 46 15.05 -6.75 -8.67
N GLY A 47 15.19 -5.44 -8.44
CA GLY A 47 15.84 -4.89 -7.25
C GLY A 47 15.13 -5.32 -5.95
N VAL A 48 13.79 -5.20 -5.92
CA VAL A 48 12.99 -5.66 -4.79
C VAL A 48 13.05 -7.19 -4.65
N ALA A 49 12.89 -7.94 -5.75
CA ALA A 49 13.03 -9.42 -5.75
C ALA A 49 14.38 -9.87 -5.18
N ARG A 50 15.46 -9.17 -5.54
CA ARG A 50 16.81 -9.44 -4.99
C ARG A 50 16.86 -9.24 -3.48
N ALA A 51 16.19 -8.23 -2.94
CA ALA A 51 16.13 -7.98 -1.52
C ALA A 51 15.43 -9.10 -0.75
N PHE A 52 14.37 -9.69 -1.33
CA PHE A 52 13.65 -10.84 -0.78
C PHE A 52 14.34 -12.19 -1.01
N ALA A 53 15.41 -12.25 -1.83
CA ALA A 53 16.01 -13.52 -2.23
C ALA A 53 16.60 -14.32 -1.06
N ALA A 54 17.06 -13.65 0.00
CA ALA A 54 17.66 -14.26 1.19
C ALA A 54 16.66 -14.54 2.32
N GLU A 55 15.36 -14.37 2.08
CA GLU A 55 14.29 -14.53 3.08
C GLU A 55 14.57 -13.70 4.36
N PRO A 56 14.79 -12.39 4.25
CA PRO A 56 15.15 -11.58 5.41
C PRO A 56 13.94 -11.44 6.36
N ALA A 57 14.21 -11.46 7.67
CA ALA A 57 13.18 -11.12 8.67
C ALA A 57 12.80 -9.64 8.64
N VAL A 58 13.77 -8.76 8.31
CA VAL A 58 13.60 -7.31 8.19
C VAL A 58 14.21 -6.83 6.88
N LEU A 59 13.46 -5.98 6.17
CA LEU A 59 13.91 -5.34 4.94
C LEU A 59 13.90 -3.82 5.10
N LEU A 60 15.05 -3.19 4.80
CA LEU A 60 15.16 -1.73 4.81
C LEU A 60 15.09 -1.21 3.38
N MET A 61 14.24 -0.23 3.15
CA MET A 61 14.07 0.43 1.85
C MET A 61 14.19 1.95 2.03
N ASP A 62 15.02 2.58 1.20
CA ASP A 62 15.22 4.01 1.18
C ASP A 62 14.70 4.56 -0.16
N GLU A 63 13.65 5.39 -0.11
CA GLU A 63 12.99 6.02 -1.26
C GLU A 63 12.70 5.06 -2.44
N PRO A 64 12.11 3.87 -2.21
CA PRO A 64 12.06 2.83 -3.24
C PRO A 64 11.19 3.19 -4.46
N PHE A 65 10.33 4.19 -4.36
CA PHE A 65 9.41 4.60 -5.42
C PHE A 65 9.66 6.01 -5.97
N GLY A 66 10.66 6.72 -5.47
CA GLY A 66 10.93 8.14 -5.80
C GLY A 66 11.16 8.41 -7.29
N ALA A 67 11.73 7.46 -8.03
CA ALA A 67 12.05 7.60 -9.46
C ALA A 67 10.92 7.15 -10.42
N LEU A 68 9.75 6.74 -9.91
CA LEU A 68 8.65 6.23 -10.73
C LEU A 68 7.62 7.30 -11.05
N ASP A 69 7.03 7.19 -12.26
CA ASP A 69 5.81 7.93 -12.58
C ASP A 69 4.62 7.49 -11.70
N PRO A 70 3.57 8.34 -11.55
CA PRO A 70 2.48 8.07 -10.59
C PRO A 70 1.74 6.75 -10.83
N ILE A 71 1.55 6.33 -12.09
CA ILE A 71 0.79 5.10 -12.41
C ILE A 71 1.61 3.88 -12.04
N ILE A 72 2.88 3.85 -12.43
CA ILE A 72 3.80 2.74 -12.11
C ILE A 72 4.06 2.69 -10.60
N ARG A 73 4.18 3.85 -9.95
CA ARG A 73 4.36 3.97 -8.49
C ARG A 73 3.20 3.31 -7.74
N ALA A 74 1.95 3.67 -8.05
CA ALA A 74 0.77 3.11 -7.41
C ALA A 74 0.75 1.57 -7.50
N LYS A 75 1.03 1.04 -8.69
CA LYS A 75 1.10 -0.42 -8.90
C LYS A 75 2.24 -1.07 -8.11
N ALA A 76 3.43 -0.45 -8.09
CA ALA A 76 4.58 -0.98 -7.36
C ALA A 76 4.34 -1.00 -5.83
N GLN A 77 3.61 -0.02 -5.30
CA GLN A 77 3.19 0.04 -3.91
C GLN A 77 2.21 -1.09 -3.58
N ASP A 78 1.22 -1.35 -4.43
CA ASP A 78 0.29 -2.46 -4.24
C ASP A 78 1.00 -3.82 -4.33
N ASP A 79 1.86 -4.00 -5.33
CA ASP A 79 2.70 -5.20 -5.46
C ASP A 79 3.55 -5.43 -4.17
N LEU A 80 4.13 -4.36 -3.59
CA LEU A 80 4.90 -4.46 -2.34
C LEU A 80 4.06 -4.90 -1.15
N ARG A 81 2.84 -4.37 -1.00
CA ARG A 81 1.91 -4.78 0.07
C ARG A 81 1.53 -6.25 -0.04
N ASP A 82 1.22 -6.72 -1.25
CA ASP A 82 0.86 -8.12 -1.47
C ASP A 82 2.02 -9.07 -1.17
N ILE A 83 3.23 -8.68 -1.56
CA ILE A 83 4.45 -9.42 -1.28
C ILE A 83 4.74 -9.44 0.22
N GLN A 84 4.63 -8.29 0.90
CA GLN A 84 4.81 -8.20 2.35
C GLN A 84 3.85 -9.11 3.10
N ARG A 85 2.56 -9.11 2.73
CA ARG A 85 1.54 -10.00 3.31
C ARG A 85 1.86 -11.47 3.08
N ARG A 86 2.33 -11.81 1.87
CA ARG A 86 2.68 -13.18 1.51
C ARG A 86 3.86 -13.74 2.27
N PHE A 87 4.90 -12.93 2.50
CA PHE A 87 6.13 -13.35 3.17
C PHE A 87 6.15 -13.04 4.67
N GLY A 88 5.25 -12.22 5.19
CA GLY A 88 5.25 -11.78 6.58
C GLY A 88 6.52 -11.02 7.00
N THR A 89 7.28 -10.48 6.03
CA THR A 89 8.53 -9.75 6.29
C THR A 89 8.22 -8.38 6.89
N THR A 90 8.95 -8.00 7.93
CA THR A 90 8.91 -6.63 8.45
C THR A 90 9.64 -5.71 7.47
N ILE A 91 8.97 -4.67 6.99
CA ILE A 91 9.56 -3.66 6.11
C ILE A 91 9.69 -2.35 6.86
N VAL A 92 10.89 -1.77 6.86
CA VAL A 92 11.14 -0.39 7.29
C VAL A 92 11.40 0.41 6.02
N LEU A 93 10.48 1.30 5.69
CA LEU A 93 10.52 2.11 4.49
C LEU A 93 10.76 3.57 4.86
N VAL A 94 11.76 4.19 4.25
CA VAL A 94 12.01 5.63 4.36
C VAL A 94 11.44 6.31 3.12
N THR A 95 10.62 7.33 3.33
CA THR A 95 10.06 8.16 2.26
C THR A 95 9.85 9.60 2.73
N HIS A 96 9.87 10.54 1.82
CA HIS A 96 9.46 11.94 2.05
C HIS A 96 7.99 12.19 1.64
N ASP A 97 7.32 11.19 1.06
CA ASP A 97 5.92 11.27 0.64
C ASP A 97 5.01 10.76 1.76
N ILE A 98 4.24 11.66 2.37
CA ILE A 98 3.35 11.33 3.48
C ILE A 98 2.19 10.44 3.05
N ASP A 99 1.70 10.58 1.82
CA ASP A 99 0.61 9.76 1.31
C ASP A 99 1.08 8.32 1.06
N GLU A 100 2.34 8.15 0.62
CA GLU A 100 2.99 6.85 0.54
C GLU A 100 3.15 6.20 1.93
N ALA A 101 3.66 6.97 2.91
CA ALA A 101 3.80 6.48 4.28
C ALA A 101 2.47 6.04 4.88
N PHE A 102 1.38 6.76 4.60
CA PHE A 102 0.04 6.44 5.07
C PHE A 102 -0.58 5.25 4.35
N ARG A 103 -0.30 5.10 3.05
CA ARG A 103 -0.79 3.98 2.24
C ARG A 103 -0.15 2.65 2.61
N LEU A 104 1.15 2.65 2.91
CA LEU A 104 1.94 1.43 3.10
C LEU A 104 2.18 1.07 4.56
N GLY A 105 2.27 2.07 5.45
CA GLY A 105 2.72 1.85 6.81
C GLY A 105 1.61 1.45 7.78
N ASP A 106 1.77 0.34 8.50
CA ASP A 106 0.98 0.03 9.70
C ASP A 106 1.30 1.01 10.82
N ARG A 107 2.54 1.48 10.85
CA ARG A 107 3.07 2.49 11.78
C ARG A 107 3.96 3.47 11.01
N VAL A 108 3.88 4.73 11.37
CA VAL A 108 4.67 5.81 10.75
C VAL A 108 5.46 6.54 11.83
N ALA A 109 6.77 6.66 11.61
CA ALA A 109 7.66 7.49 12.41
C ALA A 109 7.91 8.81 11.68
N VAL A 110 7.42 9.92 12.21
CA VAL A 110 7.74 11.25 11.70
C VAL A 110 9.03 11.73 12.34
N MET A 111 10.01 12.04 11.51
CA MET A 111 11.34 12.48 11.94
C MET A 111 11.61 13.92 11.52
N SER A 112 12.27 14.66 12.38
CA SER A 112 12.80 15.99 12.06
C SER A 112 14.09 16.24 12.84
N GLN A 113 15.09 16.83 12.21
CA GLN A 113 16.38 17.17 12.82
C GLN A 113 17.05 15.99 13.57
N GLY A 114 16.97 14.78 13.00
CA GLY A 114 17.55 13.57 13.58
C GLY A 114 16.79 12.99 14.78
N ARG A 115 15.58 13.49 15.09
CA ARG A 115 14.75 13.03 16.19
C ARG A 115 13.41 12.50 15.68
N VAL A 116 12.89 11.44 16.31
CA VAL A 116 11.52 10.98 16.10
C VAL A 116 10.60 11.90 16.90
N LEU A 117 9.69 12.61 16.21
CA LEU A 117 8.71 13.49 16.82
C LEU A 117 7.47 12.72 17.29
N GLN A 118 7.04 11.76 16.46
CA GLN A 118 5.91 10.88 16.79
C GLN A 118 6.07 9.55 16.05
N TYR A 119 5.67 8.47 16.71
CA TYR A 119 5.60 7.13 16.13
C TYR A 119 4.25 6.53 16.45
N ASP A 120 3.37 6.45 15.44
CA ASP A 120 2.01 5.98 15.64
C ASP A 120 1.38 5.41 14.37
N ARG A 121 0.11 4.99 14.45
CA ARG A 121 -0.70 4.64 13.27
C ARG A 121 -0.98 5.90 12.44
N PRO A 122 -1.14 5.78 11.10
CA PRO A 122 -1.46 6.91 10.24
C PRO A 122 -2.64 7.76 10.73
N ALA A 123 -3.73 7.13 11.16
CA ALA A 123 -4.90 7.84 11.68
C ALA A 123 -4.58 8.71 12.92
N ALA A 124 -3.75 8.22 13.85
CA ALA A 124 -3.37 8.97 15.04
C ALA A 124 -2.53 10.22 14.72
N LEU A 125 -1.66 10.14 13.68
CA LEU A 125 -0.91 11.30 13.20
C LEU A 125 -1.82 12.39 12.61
N LEU A 126 -2.96 12.00 12.04
CA LEU A 126 -3.96 12.92 11.51
C LEU A 126 -4.83 13.53 12.62
N ILE A 127 -5.26 12.72 13.59
CA ILE A 127 -6.24 13.11 14.62
C ILE A 127 -5.55 13.85 15.76
N CYS A 128 -4.42 13.31 16.25
CA CYS A 128 -3.70 13.79 17.43
C CYS A 128 -2.21 14.02 17.13
N PRO A 129 -1.86 14.98 16.25
CA PRO A 129 -0.46 15.31 15.99
C PRO A 129 0.19 15.88 17.25
N SER A 130 1.32 15.30 17.67
CA SER A 130 2.05 15.72 18.87
C SER A 130 2.86 17.02 18.68
N ASP A 131 3.05 17.45 17.43
CA ASP A 131 3.86 18.61 17.08
C ASP A 131 3.21 19.39 15.92
N PRO A 132 3.28 20.74 15.92
CA PRO A 132 2.78 21.56 14.83
C PRO A 132 3.42 21.25 13.46
N PHE A 133 4.65 20.74 13.45
CA PHE A 133 5.29 20.28 12.22
C PHE A 133 4.52 19.11 11.58
N ILE A 134 4.10 18.12 12.38
CA ILE A 134 3.31 16.98 11.92
C ILE A 134 1.97 17.46 11.36
N SER A 135 1.31 18.39 12.04
CA SER A 135 0.06 18.99 11.58
C SER A 135 0.19 19.66 10.22
N ARG A 136 1.30 20.36 9.98
CA ARG A 136 1.61 20.96 8.66
C ARG A 136 1.97 19.92 7.61
N LEU A 137 2.78 18.91 7.98
CA LEU A 137 3.20 17.83 7.08
C LEU A 137 2.01 17.01 6.57
N THR A 138 1.06 16.70 7.46
CA THR A 138 -0.14 15.95 7.10
C THR A 138 -1.18 16.76 6.34
N GLY A 139 -1.05 18.10 6.32
CA GLY A 139 -1.98 19.02 5.68
C GLY A 139 -3.26 19.22 6.47
N THR A 140 -3.70 20.47 6.63
CA THR A 140 -4.94 20.78 7.37
C THR A 140 -6.19 20.70 6.51
N GLY A 141 -6.07 20.93 5.19
CA GLY A 141 -7.20 20.95 4.26
C GLY A 141 -7.71 19.56 3.87
N ASP A 142 -6.82 18.56 3.86
CA ASP A 142 -7.11 17.24 3.31
C ASP A 142 -7.27 16.13 4.37
N ARG A 143 -7.29 16.49 5.66
CA ARG A 143 -7.32 15.49 6.75
C ARG A 143 -8.47 14.50 6.64
N ALA A 144 -9.67 15.00 6.36
CA ALA A 144 -10.84 14.14 6.18
C ALA A 144 -10.67 13.16 5.03
N MET A 145 -10.12 13.62 3.89
CA MET A 145 -9.86 12.77 2.74
C MET A 145 -8.77 11.73 3.01
N LYS A 146 -7.74 12.13 3.75
CA LYS A 146 -6.69 11.19 4.20
C LYS A 146 -7.24 10.16 5.18
N LEU A 147 -8.09 10.53 6.13
CA LEU A 147 -8.78 9.57 7.00
C LEU A 147 -9.64 8.58 6.20
N LEU A 148 -10.40 9.05 5.23
CA LEU A 148 -11.20 8.21 4.35
C LEU A 148 -10.35 7.26 3.49
N SER A 149 -9.12 7.64 3.14
CA SER A 149 -8.20 6.75 2.41
C SER A 149 -7.59 5.64 3.27
N LEU A 150 -7.67 5.73 4.60
CA LEU A 150 -7.17 4.73 5.54
C LEU A 150 -8.19 3.64 5.88
N THR A 151 -9.46 3.79 5.48
CA THR A 151 -10.54 2.85 5.79
C THR A 151 -11.07 2.28 4.47
N THR A 152 -11.23 0.97 4.42
CA THR A 152 -11.80 0.29 3.24
C THR A 152 -13.33 0.24 3.30
N ALA A 153 -13.96 0.08 2.14
CA ALA A 153 -15.39 -0.09 2.00
C ALA A 153 -15.90 -1.29 2.82
N GLY A 154 -15.14 -2.40 2.81
CA GLY A 154 -15.49 -3.59 3.57
C GLY A 154 -15.48 -3.40 5.09
N GLU A 155 -14.53 -2.59 5.61
CA GLU A 155 -14.44 -2.28 7.04
C GLU A 155 -15.56 -1.36 7.53
N ALA A 156 -16.09 -0.51 6.64
CA ALA A 156 -17.12 0.48 6.97
C ALA A 156 -18.53 0.06 6.51
N ALA A 157 -18.66 -1.07 5.82
CA ALA A 157 -19.95 -1.53 5.29
C ALA A 157 -20.96 -1.81 6.42
N GLU A 158 -22.17 -1.30 6.23
CA GLU A 158 -23.30 -1.52 7.12
C GLU A 158 -24.21 -2.63 6.55
N ALA A 159 -24.86 -3.39 7.45
CA ALA A 159 -25.87 -4.37 7.04
C ALA A 159 -27.05 -3.64 6.35
N GLY A 160 -27.52 -4.20 5.26
CA GLY A 160 -28.66 -3.65 4.54
C GLY A 160 -28.86 -4.28 3.16
N PRO A 161 -29.98 -3.97 2.50
CA PRO A 161 -30.23 -4.47 1.17
C PRO A 161 -29.20 -3.96 0.17
N ALA A 162 -28.91 -4.77 -0.85
CA ALA A 162 -28.09 -4.37 -1.97
C ALA A 162 -28.84 -3.31 -2.80
N GLU A 163 -28.27 -2.13 -2.91
CA GLU A 163 -28.86 -1.00 -3.64
C GLU A 163 -27.75 -0.22 -4.37
N GLY A 164 -28.10 0.35 -5.52
CA GLY A 164 -27.22 1.19 -6.30
C GLY A 164 -26.08 0.44 -7.00
N ALA A 165 -25.03 1.18 -7.37
CA ALA A 165 -23.84 0.62 -7.99
C ALA A 165 -23.04 -0.23 -6.99
N THR A 166 -22.24 -1.17 -7.52
CA THR A 166 -21.38 -2.02 -6.70
C THR A 166 -19.98 -1.45 -6.61
N VAL A 167 -19.36 -1.57 -5.43
CA VAL A 167 -17.97 -1.21 -5.18
C VAL A 167 -17.25 -2.38 -4.47
N PRO A 168 -15.97 -2.66 -4.79
CA PRO A 168 -15.26 -3.73 -4.12
C PRO A 168 -14.97 -3.39 -2.64
N ALA A 169 -15.01 -4.39 -1.78
CA ALA A 169 -14.71 -4.24 -0.35
C ALA A 169 -13.30 -3.69 -0.08
N SER A 170 -12.36 -3.83 -1.04
CA SER A 170 -11.01 -3.30 -0.96
C SER A 170 -10.87 -1.82 -1.35
N ALA A 171 -11.91 -1.20 -1.96
CA ALA A 171 -11.90 0.22 -2.29
C ALA A 171 -11.79 1.08 -1.02
N THR A 172 -11.09 2.21 -1.10
CA THR A 172 -11.05 3.15 0.04
C THR A 172 -12.35 3.95 0.12
N LEU A 173 -12.71 4.40 1.33
CA LEU A 173 -13.88 5.28 1.49
C LEU A 173 -13.72 6.59 0.71
N ARG A 174 -12.49 7.05 0.47
CA ARG A 174 -12.20 8.21 -0.38
C ARG A 174 -12.62 7.97 -1.83
N ASP A 175 -12.26 6.80 -2.39
CA ASP A 175 -12.60 6.45 -3.77
C ASP A 175 -14.11 6.29 -3.91
N VAL A 176 -14.76 5.57 -2.97
CA VAL A 176 -16.22 5.42 -2.94
C VAL A 176 -16.93 6.77 -2.82
N LEU A 177 -16.42 7.69 -2.00
CA LEU A 177 -16.97 9.05 -1.90
C LEU A 177 -16.87 9.78 -3.24
N SER A 178 -15.73 9.69 -3.92
CA SER A 178 -15.55 10.28 -5.25
C SER A 178 -16.57 9.76 -6.25
N ASP A 179 -16.79 8.45 -6.29
CA ASP A 179 -17.75 7.80 -7.20
C ASP A 179 -19.19 8.21 -6.89
N LEU A 180 -19.57 8.29 -5.60
CA LEU A 180 -20.89 8.76 -5.18
C LEU A 180 -21.15 10.21 -5.59
N LEU A 181 -20.17 11.09 -5.36
CA LEU A 181 -20.28 12.50 -5.75
C LEU A 181 -20.35 12.67 -7.26
N TRP A 182 -19.59 11.89 -8.02
CA TRP A 182 -19.57 11.96 -9.48
C TRP A 182 -20.87 11.43 -10.10
N SER A 183 -21.39 10.33 -9.57
CA SER A 183 -22.63 9.69 -10.05
C SER A 183 -23.91 10.34 -9.54
N GLY A 184 -23.84 11.16 -8.48
CA GLY A 184 -25.00 11.69 -7.77
C GLY A 184 -25.77 10.64 -6.97
N ALA A 185 -25.20 9.45 -6.77
CA ALA A 185 -25.81 8.38 -5.98
C ALA A 185 -25.65 8.66 -4.47
N ALA A 186 -26.59 8.17 -3.66
CA ALA A 186 -26.58 8.32 -2.21
C ALA A 186 -26.11 7.04 -1.48
N VAL A 187 -26.09 5.91 -2.18
CA VAL A 187 -25.79 4.58 -1.64
C VAL A 187 -25.09 3.71 -2.68
N VAL A 188 -24.19 2.84 -2.21
CA VAL A 188 -23.57 1.78 -3.01
C VAL A 188 -23.60 0.46 -2.26
N THR A 189 -23.61 -0.63 -3.02
CA THR A 189 -23.48 -1.99 -2.49
C THR A 189 -22.01 -2.38 -2.47
N VAL A 190 -21.52 -2.85 -1.32
CA VAL A 190 -20.15 -3.37 -1.17
C VAL A 190 -20.15 -4.85 -1.51
N ILE A 191 -19.24 -5.28 -2.39
CA ILE A 191 -19.07 -6.68 -2.81
C ILE A 191 -17.69 -7.21 -2.41
N ASP A 192 -17.63 -8.48 -2.06
CA ASP A 192 -16.39 -9.20 -1.80
C ASP A 192 -15.63 -9.56 -3.08
N ALA A 193 -14.49 -10.25 -2.95
CA ALA A 193 -13.68 -10.69 -4.10
C ALA A 193 -14.40 -11.73 -4.99
N ALA A 194 -15.44 -12.39 -4.48
CA ALA A 194 -16.28 -13.33 -5.23
C ALA A 194 -17.47 -12.65 -5.92
N GLY A 195 -17.65 -11.32 -5.72
CA GLY A 195 -18.77 -10.56 -6.24
C GLY A 195 -20.05 -10.67 -5.39
N THR A 196 -19.96 -11.24 -4.18
CA THR A 196 -21.09 -11.39 -3.27
C THR A 196 -21.30 -10.11 -2.48
N PRO A 197 -22.54 -9.57 -2.39
CA PRO A 197 -22.85 -8.44 -1.53
C PRO A 197 -22.52 -8.74 -0.06
N CYS A 198 -21.70 -7.92 0.57
CA CYS A 198 -21.32 -8.03 1.98
C CYS A 198 -21.82 -6.85 2.84
N GLY A 199 -22.47 -5.86 2.23
CA GLY A 199 -23.06 -4.72 2.91
C GLY A 199 -23.32 -3.55 1.97
N ARG A 200 -23.67 -2.41 2.55
CA ARG A 200 -23.86 -1.16 1.82
C ARG A 200 -23.14 -0.01 2.48
N LEU A 201 -22.88 1.03 1.72
CA LEU A 201 -22.37 2.31 2.22
C LEU A 201 -23.27 3.44 1.76
N THR A 202 -23.59 4.33 2.69
CA THR A 202 -24.31 5.58 2.40
C THR A 202 -23.35 6.76 2.42
N LEU A 203 -23.68 7.83 1.70
CA LEU A 203 -22.88 9.06 1.75
C LEU A 203 -22.71 9.58 3.19
N ALA A 204 -23.79 9.53 4.00
CA ALA A 204 -23.72 9.93 5.40
C ALA A 204 -22.79 9.06 6.25
N GLY A 205 -22.83 7.72 6.04
CA GLY A 205 -21.94 6.78 6.70
C GLY A 205 -20.48 7.06 6.35
N ILE A 206 -20.16 7.28 5.08
CA ILE A 206 -18.79 7.63 4.65
C ILE A 206 -18.32 8.93 5.31
N LEU A 207 -19.14 10.00 5.27
CA LEU A 207 -18.78 11.30 5.85
C LEU A 207 -18.54 11.22 7.37
N ALA A 208 -19.20 10.30 8.08
CA ALA A 208 -18.95 10.06 9.49
C ALA A 208 -17.51 9.52 9.76
N HIS A 209 -16.94 8.75 8.84
CA HIS A 209 -15.56 8.24 8.95
C HIS A 209 -14.48 9.30 8.63
N GLY A 210 -14.82 10.39 7.95
CA GLY A 210 -13.92 11.52 7.72
C GLY A 210 -13.76 12.46 8.92
N ARG A 211 -14.39 12.15 10.08
CA ARG A 211 -14.32 12.95 11.31
C ARG A 211 -13.43 12.28 12.35
N PRO A 212 -12.68 13.04 13.16
CA PRO A 212 -11.96 12.48 14.29
C PRO A 212 -12.96 11.85 15.27
N ARG A 213 -12.65 10.63 15.70
CA ARG A 213 -13.38 9.91 16.76
C ARG A 213 -12.56 9.89 18.01
#